data_c0c10278583c6e2c2df8cde35631a893
#
_entry.id   c0c10278583c6e2c2df8cde35631a893
#
_cell.length_a   1.000
_cell.length_b   1.000
_cell.length_c   1.000
_cell.angle_alpha   90.00
_cell.angle_beta   90.00
_cell.angle_gamma   90.00
#
_symmetry.space_group_name_H-M   'P 1'
#
loop_
_entity.id
_entity.type
_entity.pdbx_description
1 polymer ?
#
loop_
_entity_poly.entity_id
_entity_poly.type
_entity_poly.pdbx_seq_one_letter_code
_entity_poly.pdbx_strand_id
1 'polypeptide(L)'
;MKRSFKAISAAVAAAMTISGMAAVPCYAGIKIPFIGEIGGSSVEDPELESMFGRSLKEMAGKFDGMSEPYWNMGVTSSSNGQVTLFSADSSNGGDGITQIQLTGSGNPYWLMGVDTGMSYSDAGNELSGKGFRCMPSKPVYYDRNGNYVALDGQDNNLTVTMSHVTLGSHTDKTEVSQYMGENLREIFFEIDDVGARTEGEDTVVENDQVMFYARGQAVELSDLTISKIVLKQSGGEYCMYGYQPGDAWDSLYPGMQEGGSGEWFDPAGNVFSMY
;
A
#
# COMPACT_ATOMS: atom_id res chain seq x y z
N MET A 1 30.93 -9.84 15.54
CA MET A 1 29.75 -9.98 14.69
C MET A 1 29.18 -8.60 14.36
N LYS A 2 29.63 -7.96 13.28
CA LYS A 2 29.17 -6.63 12.85
C LYS A 2 29.11 -6.64 11.31
N ARG A 3 28.11 -7.32 10.73
CA ARG A 3 27.90 -7.35 9.27
C ARG A 3 26.45 -7.68 8.93
N SER A 4 25.48 -6.84 9.25
CA SER A 4 24.17 -6.99 8.61
C SER A 4 23.30 -5.73 8.53
N PHE A 5 23.70 -4.61 9.13
CA PHE A 5 22.88 -3.39 9.10
C PHE A 5 22.90 -2.59 7.78
N LYS A 6 23.78 -2.91 6.84
CA LYS A 6 23.88 -2.16 5.56
C LYS A 6 23.02 -2.74 4.42
N ALA A 7 22.59 -3.97 4.52
CA ALA A 7 21.79 -4.60 3.46
C ALA A 7 20.29 -4.26 3.56
N ILE A 8 19.78 -4.06 4.77
CA ILE A 8 18.36 -3.81 5.03
C ILE A 8 17.93 -2.42 4.56
N SER A 9 18.79 -1.41 4.71
CA SER A 9 18.49 -0.05 4.21
C SER A 9 18.40 0.04 2.69
N ALA A 10 19.03 -0.88 1.97
CA ALA A 10 19.02 -0.88 0.49
C ALA A 10 17.73 -1.50 -0.08
N ALA A 11 17.13 -2.48 0.61
CA ALA A 11 15.91 -3.14 0.15
C ALA A 11 14.68 -2.22 0.33
N VAL A 12 14.60 -1.50 1.46
CA VAL A 12 13.52 -0.54 1.73
C VAL A 12 13.61 0.65 0.77
N ALA A 13 14.82 1.13 0.48
CA ALA A 13 15.02 2.18 -0.52
C ALA A 13 14.65 1.71 -1.94
N ALA A 14 14.83 0.44 -2.28
CA ALA A 14 14.49 -0.09 -3.60
C ALA A 14 12.96 -0.21 -3.80
N ALA A 15 12.21 -0.54 -2.76
CA ALA A 15 10.75 -0.61 -2.85
C ALA A 15 10.09 0.78 -2.97
N MET A 16 10.65 1.79 -2.27
CA MET A 16 10.21 3.18 -2.41
C MET A 16 10.69 3.84 -3.72
N THR A 17 11.78 3.36 -4.31
CA THR A 17 12.31 3.88 -5.58
C THR A 17 11.72 3.22 -6.82
N ILE A 18 10.95 2.13 -6.69
CA ILE A 18 10.21 1.58 -7.83
C ILE A 18 9.11 2.55 -8.28
N SER A 19 8.53 3.35 -7.39
CA SER A 19 7.65 4.45 -7.77
C SER A 19 8.37 5.66 -8.38
N GLY A 20 9.71 5.74 -8.27
CA GLY A 20 10.52 6.86 -8.76
C GLY A 20 11.55 6.53 -9.85
N MET A 21 11.72 5.26 -10.24
CA MET A 21 12.77 4.85 -11.19
C MET A 21 12.26 4.18 -12.48
N ALA A 22 11.05 4.39 -12.88
CA ALA A 22 10.64 4.08 -14.25
C ALA A 22 10.74 5.31 -15.16
N ALA A 23 11.79 6.10 -15.05
CA ALA A 23 12.27 6.86 -16.18
C ALA A 23 13.02 5.90 -17.12
N VAL A 24 12.31 5.00 -17.75
CA VAL A 24 12.79 4.34 -18.96
C VAL A 24 12.96 5.48 -19.98
N PRO A 25 14.15 5.65 -20.59
CA PRO A 25 14.34 6.69 -21.59
C PRO A 25 13.30 6.50 -22.68
N CYS A 26 12.44 7.49 -22.85
CA CYS A 26 11.54 7.58 -24.00
C CYS A 26 12.39 7.52 -25.28
N TYR A 27 12.39 6.40 -25.93
CA TYR A 27 12.82 6.34 -27.31
C TYR A 27 11.81 7.11 -28.16
N ALA A 28 12.23 8.31 -28.55
CA ALA A 28 11.47 9.14 -29.45
C ALA A 28 11.24 8.41 -30.78
N GLY A 29 9.96 8.21 -31.09
CA GLY A 29 9.43 8.26 -32.44
C GLY A 29 9.85 7.18 -33.42
N ILE A 30 9.11 6.06 -33.44
CA ILE A 30 8.80 5.40 -34.72
C ILE A 30 7.30 5.44 -34.87
N LYS A 31 6.80 6.30 -35.77
CA LYS A 31 5.41 6.22 -36.25
C LYS A 31 5.28 4.98 -37.11
N ILE A 32 4.65 3.94 -36.54
CA ILE A 32 4.20 2.80 -37.34
C ILE A 32 2.80 3.17 -37.89
N PRO A 33 2.56 3.05 -39.21
CA PRO A 33 1.25 3.35 -39.76
C PRO A 33 0.23 2.35 -39.24
N PHE A 34 -0.92 2.88 -38.89
CA PHE A 34 -2.13 2.19 -38.51
C PHE A 34 -2.44 1.06 -39.49
N ILE A 35 -2.30 -0.18 -39.10
CA ILE A 35 -2.89 -1.35 -39.79
C ILE A 35 -3.96 -1.90 -38.85
N GLY A 36 -5.17 -1.96 -39.42
CA GLY A 36 -6.44 -2.16 -38.81
C GLY A 36 -6.57 -3.37 -37.85
N GLU A 37 -7.61 -3.29 -37.08
CA GLU A 37 -8.21 -4.25 -36.17
C GLU A 37 -7.88 -5.73 -36.47
N ILE A 38 -7.06 -6.31 -35.58
CA ILE A 38 -7.05 -7.76 -35.39
C ILE A 38 -7.38 -7.96 -33.91
N GLY A 39 -8.58 -8.50 -33.69
CA GLY A 39 -9.20 -8.96 -32.47
C GLY A 39 -8.35 -8.95 -31.17
N GLY A 40 -8.16 -7.81 -30.58
CA GLY A 40 -7.65 -7.69 -29.22
C GLY A 40 -8.82 -7.84 -28.25
N SER A 41 -8.69 -8.68 -27.24
CA SER A 41 -9.61 -8.69 -26.12
C SER A 41 -9.41 -7.39 -25.35
N SER A 42 -10.20 -6.36 -25.66
CA SER A 42 -10.26 -5.14 -24.88
C SER A 42 -10.73 -5.48 -23.46
N VAL A 43 -10.07 -4.92 -22.44
CA VAL A 43 -10.64 -4.90 -21.09
C VAL A 43 -11.94 -4.12 -21.21
N GLU A 44 -13.08 -4.80 -21.07
CA GLU A 44 -14.42 -4.20 -21.23
C GLU A 44 -14.73 -3.23 -20.09
N ASP A 45 -14.08 -3.42 -18.92
CA ASP A 45 -14.25 -2.60 -17.74
C ASP A 45 -12.98 -1.77 -17.51
N PRO A 46 -13.06 -0.42 -17.60
CA PRO A 46 -11.93 0.44 -17.32
C PRO A 46 -11.56 0.54 -15.84
N GLU A 47 -12.41 0.04 -14.93
CA GLU A 47 -12.09 -0.13 -13.51
C GLU A 47 -11.28 -1.40 -13.27
N LEU A 48 -10.07 -1.25 -12.73
CA LEU A 48 -9.13 -2.37 -12.64
C LEU A 48 -9.13 -3.08 -11.27
N GLU A 49 -9.89 -2.62 -10.30
CA GLU A 49 -9.91 -3.17 -8.94
C GLU A 49 -10.31 -4.65 -8.90
N SER A 50 -11.16 -5.06 -9.82
CA SER A 50 -11.61 -6.46 -9.94
C SER A 50 -10.49 -7.45 -10.27
N MET A 51 -9.29 -6.94 -10.59
CA MET A 51 -8.11 -7.75 -10.91
C MET A 51 -7.32 -8.18 -9.69
N PHE A 52 -7.50 -7.52 -8.53
CA PHE A 52 -6.81 -7.93 -7.31
C PHE A 52 -7.08 -9.38 -6.95
N GLY A 53 -6.02 -10.09 -6.53
CA GLY A 53 -6.06 -11.51 -6.20
C GLY A 53 -6.14 -12.46 -7.40
N ARG A 54 -6.34 -11.96 -8.64
CA ARG A 54 -6.33 -12.79 -9.85
C ARG A 54 -4.91 -13.01 -10.35
N SER A 55 -4.72 -14.07 -11.12
CA SER A 55 -3.42 -14.40 -11.73
C SER A 55 -2.88 -13.24 -12.58
N LEU A 56 -1.66 -12.80 -12.28
CA LEU A 56 -0.98 -11.74 -13.03
C LEU A 56 -0.86 -12.11 -14.50
N LYS A 57 -0.50 -13.35 -14.81
CA LYS A 57 -0.35 -13.83 -16.19
C LYS A 57 -1.69 -13.82 -16.95
N GLU A 58 -2.76 -14.23 -16.29
CA GLU A 58 -4.10 -14.21 -16.90
C GLU A 58 -4.56 -12.77 -17.18
N MET A 59 -4.39 -11.89 -16.20
CA MET A 59 -4.83 -10.49 -16.33
C MET A 59 -3.96 -9.71 -17.32
N ALA A 60 -2.64 -9.91 -17.32
CA ALA A 60 -1.75 -9.30 -18.29
C ALA A 60 -2.16 -9.64 -19.73
N GLY A 61 -2.64 -10.85 -19.98
CA GLY A 61 -3.14 -11.28 -21.30
C GLY A 61 -4.39 -10.55 -21.81
N LYS A 62 -5.03 -9.73 -20.96
CA LYS A 62 -6.20 -8.92 -21.33
C LYS A 62 -5.85 -7.54 -21.88
N PHE A 63 -4.61 -7.11 -21.74
CA PHE A 63 -4.12 -5.81 -22.20
C PHE A 63 -3.21 -5.98 -23.42
N ASP A 64 -3.37 -5.12 -24.40
CA ASP A 64 -2.48 -5.08 -25.55
C ASP A 64 -1.09 -4.56 -25.14
N GLY A 65 -0.06 -5.19 -25.70
CA GLY A 65 1.32 -4.75 -25.54
C GLY A 65 1.94 -4.98 -24.16
N MET A 66 1.31 -5.76 -23.29
CA MET A 66 1.93 -6.13 -22.01
C MET A 66 3.21 -6.93 -22.20
N SER A 67 4.23 -6.61 -21.40
CA SER A 67 5.47 -7.39 -21.36
C SER A 67 5.23 -8.79 -20.79
N GLU A 68 6.11 -9.74 -21.11
CA GLU A 68 6.17 -10.98 -20.32
C GLU A 68 6.41 -10.65 -18.85
N PRO A 69 5.81 -11.42 -17.91
CA PRO A 69 6.05 -11.25 -16.49
C PRO A 69 7.53 -11.33 -16.15
N TYR A 70 8.02 -10.32 -15.46
CA TYR A 70 9.41 -10.20 -15.04
C TYR A 70 9.51 -10.17 -13.52
N TRP A 71 10.29 -11.10 -12.96
CA TRP A 71 10.57 -11.17 -11.53
C TRP A 71 11.77 -10.31 -11.16
N ASN A 72 11.62 -9.51 -10.10
CA ASN A 72 12.70 -8.72 -9.54
C ASN A 72 12.49 -8.51 -8.03
N MET A 73 13.46 -8.90 -7.21
CA MET A 73 13.53 -8.67 -5.75
C MET A 73 12.24 -9.01 -4.99
N GLY A 74 11.63 -10.16 -5.27
CA GLY A 74 10.41 -10.61 -4.57
C GLY A 74 9.11 -10.10 -5.18
N VAL A 75 9.16 -9.42 -6.32
CA VAL A 75 7.97 -8.91 -7.02
C VAL A 75 8.02 -9.35 -8.48
N THR A 76 6.92 -9.89 -8.98
CA THR A 76 6.74 -10.13 -10.40
C THR A 76 5.88 -9.02 -10.99
N SER A 77 6.27 -8.47 -12.12
CA SER A 77 5.52 -7.40 -12.79
C SER A 77 5.36 -7.63 -14.28
N SER A 78 4.32 -7.05 -14.86
CA SER A 78 4.07 -6.97 -16.31
C SER A 78 3.52 -5.59 -16.63
N SER A 79 3.97 -4.96 -17.72
CA SER A 79 3.64 -3.58 -18.06
C SER A 79 3.52 -3.35 -19.56
N ASN A 80 2.63 -2.43 -19.95
CA ASN A 80 2.57 -1.88 -21.31
C ASN A 80 2.89 -0.37 -21.37
N GLY A 81 3.39 0.19 -20.28
CA GLY A 81 3.72 1.61 -20.16
C GLY A 81 2.55 2.50 -19.70
N GLN A 82 1.31 2.02 -19.75
CA GLN A 82 0.14 2.71 -19.18
C GLN A 82 -0.37 2.00 -17.93
N VAL A 83 -0.37 0.68 -17.94
CA VAL A 83 -0.76 -0.16 -16.82
C VAL A 83 0.42 -1.04 -16.46
N THR A 84 0.73 -1.12 -15.18
CA THR A 84 1.66 -2.08 -14.62
C THR A 84 0.95 -2.90 -13.53
N LEU A 85 0.97 -4.21 -13.69
CA LEU A 85 0.43 -5.16 -12.73
C LEU A 85 1.59 -5.75 -11.93
N PHE A 86 1.43 -5.85 -10.62
CA PHE A 86 2.43 -6.43 -9.73
C PHE A 86 1.79 -7.57 -8.92
N SER A 87 2.56 -8.63 -8.75
CA SER A 87 2.26 -9.72 -7.82
C SER A 87 3.41 -9.82 -6.83
N ALA A 88 3.13 -9.82 -5.54
CA ALA A 88 4.14 -10.19 -4.55
C ALA A 88 4.57 -11.64 -4.83
N ASP A 89 5.88 -11.89 -4.84
CA ASP A 89 6.37 -13.25 -5.00
C ASP A 89 5.94 -14.07 -3.80
N SER A 90 5.07 -15.01 -4.06
CA SER A 90 4.83 -16.04 -3.08
C SER A 90 5.69 -17.24 -3.46
N SER A 91 6.78 -17.43 -2.76
CA SER A 91 7.45 -18.73 -2.65
C SER A 91 6.46 -19.87 -2.35
N ASN A 92 5.23 -19.53 -1.99
CA ASN A 92 4.11 -20.39 -1.64
C ASN A 92 3.01 -20.49 -2.74
N GLY A 93 3.29 -20.04 -3.96
CA GLY A 93 2.45 -20.37 -5.12
C GLY A 93 1.30 -19.42 -5.45
N GLY A 94 1.23 -18.23 -4.89
CA GLY A 94 0.25 -17.22 -5.33
C GLY A 94 0.86 -16.27 -6.36
N ASP A 95 0.26 -16.18 -7.53
CA ASP A 95 0.56 -15.18 -8.56
C ASP A 95 -0.50 -14.07 -8.61
N GLY A 96 -1.24 -13.92 -7.52
CA GLY A 96 -2.32 -12.95 -7.39
C GLY A 96 -1.81 -11.51 -7.45
N ILE A 97 -2.48 -10.66 -8.21
CA ILE A 97 -2.18 -9.23 -8.28
C ILE A 97 -2.41 -8.60 -6.91
N THR A 98 -1.38 -7.93 -6.39
CA THR A 98 -1.40 -7.20 -5.11
C THR A 98 -1.28 -5.69 -5.29
N GLN A 99 -0.81 -5.24 -6.49
CA GLN A 99 -0.68 -3.82 -6.80
C GLN A 99 -0.91 -3.57 -8.28
N ILE A 100 -1.57 -2.46 -8.58
CA ILE A 100 -1.82 -1.96 -9.93
C ILE A 100 -1.35 -0.51 -10.00
N GLN A 101 -0.61 -0.15 -11.04
CA GLN A 101 -0.16 1.21 -11.27
C GLN A 101 -0.64 1.71 -12.64
N LEU A 102 -1.17 2.91 -12.66
CA LEU A 102 -1.54 3.65 -13.86
C LEU A 102 -0.57 4.80 -14.08
N THR A 103 -0.11 4.96 -15.31
CA THR A 103 0.81 6.03 -15.71
C THR A 103 0.45 6.61 -17.07
N GLY A 104 0.91 7.82 -17.34
CA GLY A 104 0.76 8.47 -18.63
C GLY A 104 -0.56 9.23 -18.79
N SER A 105 -0.46 10.43 -19.34
CA SER A 105 -1.63 11.27 -19.65
C SER A 105 -2.52 10.60 -20.69
N GLY A 106 -3.84 10.66 -20.49
CA GLY A 106 -4.83 10.05 -21.38
C GLY A 106 -4.94 8.53 -21.26
N ASN A 107 -4.50 7.98 -20.12
CA ASN A 107 -4.74 6.59 -19.77
C ASN A 107 -6.27 6.35 -19.70
N PRO A 108 -6.80 5.33 -20.40
CA PRO A 108 -8.24 5.07 -20.43
C PRO A 108 -8.76 4.36 -19.17
N TYR A 109 -7.88 3.95 -18.27
CA TYR A 109 -8.22 3.20 -17.07
C TYR A 109 -8.21 4.06 -15.82
N TRP A 110 -8.93 3.62 -14.79
CA TRP A 110 -8.95 4.24 -13.47
C TRP A 110 -8.93 3.21 -12.34
N LEU A 111 -8.56 3.68 -11.16
CA LEU A 111 -8.55 2.92 -9.90
C LEU A 111 -9.36 3.69 -8.87
N MET A 112 -10.40 3.10 -8.32
CA MET A 112 -11.32 3.74 -7.37
C MET A 112 -11.87 5.08 -7.88
N GLY A 113 -12.13 5.17 -9.21
CA GLY A 113 -12.62 6.38 -9.86
C GLY A 113 -11.55 7.43 -10.14
N VAL A 114 -10.28 7.18 -9.80
CA VAL A 114 -9.16 8.09 -10.03
C VAL A 114 -8.40 7.69 -11.28
N ASP A 115 -8.27 8.61 -12.22
CA ASP A 115 -7.45 8.47 -13.42
C ASP A 115 -6.21 9.36 -13.40
N THR A 116 -5.31 9.14 -14.35
CA THR A 116 -4.04 9.88 -14.43
C THR A 116 -4.18 11.33 -14.89
N GLY A 117 -5.33 11.72 -15.39
CA GLY A 117 -5.62 13.10 -15.88
C GLY A 117 -6.21 14.02 -14.82
N MET A 118 -6.48 13.53 -13.62
CA MET A 118 -7.03 14.34 -12.53
C MET A 118 -5.98 15.26 -11.89
N SER A 119 -6.46 16.31 -11.20
CA SER A 119 -5.65 17.04 -10.23
C SER A 119 -5.55 16.25 -8.91
N TYR A 120 -4.54 16.54 -8.09
CA TYR A 120 -4.45 15.98 -6.74
C TYR A 120 -5.71 16.24 -5.91
N SER A 121 -6.27 17.45 -6.04
CA SER A 121 -7.47 17.85 -5.32
C SER A 121 -8.70 17.04 -5.74
N ASP A 122 -8.88 16.84 -7.04
CA ASP A 122 -10.05 16.10 -7.55
C ASP A 122 -9.92 14.61 -7.18
N ALA A 123 -8.74 14.02 -7.35
CA ALA A 123 -8.46 12.65 -6.96
C ALA A 123 -8.68 12.44 -5.45
N GLY A 124 -8.21 13.37 -4.62
CA GLY A 124 -8.42 13.31 -3.17
C GLY A 124 -9.89 13.43 -2.76
N ASN A 125 -10.66 14.28 -3.44
CA ASN A 125 -12.11 14.40 -3.21
C ASN A 125 -12.86 13.12 -3.62
N GLU A 126 -12.49 12.52 -4.76
CA GLU A 126 -13.08 11.26 -5.24
C GLU A 126 -12.84 10.14 -4.23
N LEU A 127 -11.59 9.96 -3.79
CA LEU A 127 -11.23 8.94 -2.80
C LEU A 127 -11.93 9.18 -1.45
N SER A 128 -11.95 10.44 -0.98
CA SER A 128 -12.63 10.80 0.27
C SER A 128 -14.14 10.54 0.19
N GLY A 129 -14.76 10.81 -0.96
CA GLY A 129 -16.17 10.49 -1.22
C GLY A 129 -16.48 9.00 -1.16
N LYS A 130 -15.49 8.14 -1.39
CA LYS A 130 -15.58 6.67 -1.27
C LYS A 130 -15.17 6.14 0.10
N GLY A 131 -14.88 7.02 1.06
CA GLY A 131 -14.55 6.64 2.43
C GLY A 131 -13.08 6.39 2.70
N PHE A 132 -12.19 6.72 1.74
CA PHE A 132 -10.76 6.69 1.98
C PHE A 132 -10.34 7.85 2.88
N ARG A 133 -9.34 7.60 3.72
CA ARG A 133 -8.67 8.61 4.55
C ARG A 133 -7.31 8.92 3.96
N CYS A 134 -6.93 10.19 3.92
CA CYS A 134 -5.60 10.62 3.49
C CYS A 134 -4.61 10.53 4.66
N MET A 135 -3.42 9.98 4.43
CA MET A 135 -2.35 10.04 5.42
C MET A 135 -1.82 11.47 5.58
N PRO A 136 -1.60 11.96 6.82
CA PRO A 136 -1.22 13.35 7.05
C PRO A 136 0.09 13.78 6.39
N SER A 137 1.03 12.85 6.18
CA SER A 137 2.39 13.14 5.71
C SER A 137 2.70 12.69 4.28
N LYS A 138 1.75 12.03 3.61
CA LYS A 138 1.96 11.42 2.29
C LYS A 138 0.67 11.51 1.47
N PRO A 139 0.73 11.66 0.15
CA PRO A 139 -0.44 11.56 -0.71
C PRO A 139 -0.86 10.09 -0.89
N VAL A 140 -1.10 9.39 0.21
CA VAL A 140 -1.55 8.01 0.28
C VAL A 140 -2.90 7.99 0.97
N TYR A 141 -3.87 7.39 0.32
CA TYR A 141 -5.24 7.23 0.77
C TYR A 141 -5.47 5.76 1.09
N TYR A 142 -6.16 5.46 2.17
CA TYR A 142 -6.45 4.09 2.59
C TYR A 142 -7.87 3.94 3.10
N ASP A 143 -8.41 2.73 3.01
CA ASP A 143 -9.73 2.38 3.53
C ASP A 143 -9.66 1.22 4.54
N ARG A 144 -10.82 0.88 5.13
CA ARG A 144 -10.94 -0.22 6.10
C ARG A 144 -10.87 -1.62 5.48
N ASN A 145 -10.86 -1.70 4.15
CA ASN A 145 -10.84 -2.97 3.42
C ASN A 145 -9.41 -3.36 2.98
N GLY A 146 -8.39 -2.65 3.46
CA GLY A 146 -7.00 -2.91 3.09
C GLY A 146 -6.59 -2.33 1.74
N ASN A 147 -7.38 -1.41 1.18
CA ASN A 147 -7.04 -0.72 -0.05
C ASN A 147 -6.21 0.52 0.24
N TYR A 148 -5.16 0.72 -0.55
CA TYR A 148 -4.26 1.88 -0.52
C TYR A 148 -4.17 2.48 -1.90
N VAL A 149 -4.35 3.78 -2.02
CA VAL A 149 -4.16 4.53 -3.27
C VAL A 149 -3.12 5.60 -3.03
N ALA A 150 -1.96 5.46 -3.66
CA ALA A 150 -0.89 6.45 -3.65
C ALA A 150 -0.96 7.29 -4.92
N LEU A 151 -0.85 8.60 -4.77
CA LEU A 151 -0.79 9.56 -5.86
C LEU A 151 0.62 10.13 -5.95
N ASP A 152 1.18 10.19 -7.15
CA ASP A 152 2.48 10.79 -7.43
C ASP A 152 2.42 11.55 -8.76
N GLY A 153 3.42 12.40 -9.06
CA GLY A 153 3.49 13.13 -10.32
C GLY A 153 3.06 14.58 -10.23
N GLN A 154 2.28 15.05 -11.18
CA GLN A 154 1.79 16.43 -11.28
C GLN A 154 0.31 16.42 -11.67
N ASP A 155 -0.42 17.49 -11.36
CA ASP A 155 -1.79 17.67 -11.79
C ASP A 155 -1.94 17.42 -13.30
N ASN A 156 -2.98 16.67 -13.67
CA ASN A 156 -3.28 16.21 -15.03
C ASN A 156 -2.26 15.20 -15.63
N ASN A 157 -1.32 14.72 -14.82
CA ASN A 157 -0.38 13.66 -15.19
C ASN A 157 0.05 12.90 -13.93
N LEU A 158 -0.93 12.38 -13.20
CA LEU A 158 -0.71 11.58 -12.00
C LEU A 158 -0.19 10.19 -12.37
N THR A 159 0.61 9.64 -11.49
CA THR A 159 0.80 8.21 -11.33
C THR A 159 -0.12 7.76 -10.21
N VAL A 160 -1.06 6.87 -10.52
CA VAL A 160 -2.02 6.32 -9.56
C VAL A 160 -1.62 4.88 -9.27
N THR A 161 -1.25 4.61 -8.02
CA THR A 161 -0.86 3.25 -7.61
C THR A 161 -1.84 2.77 -6.55
N MET A 162 -2.55 1.70 -6.85
CA MET A 162 -3.41 1.03 -5.87
C MET A 162 -2.79 -0.28 -5.44
N SER A 163 -2.79 -0.51 -4.14
CA SER A 163 -2.36 -1.76 -3.51
C SER A 163 -3.48 -2.30 -2.65
N HIS A 164 -3.56 -3.63 -2.56
CA HIS A 164 -4.52 -4.30 -1.70
C HIS A 164 -3.80 -5.24 -0.75
N VAL A 165 -4.05 -5.05 0.55
CA VAL A 165 -3.60 -5.94 1.62
C VAL A 165 -4.73 -6.90 1.94
N THR A 166 -4.47 -8.19 1.86
CA THR A 166 -5.46 -9.18 2.29
C THR A 166 -5.63 -9.10 3.80
N LEU A 167 -6.87 -8.88 4.22
CA LEU A 167 -7.21 -8.83 5.63
C LEU A 167 -7.22 -10.22 6.26
N GLY A 168 -6.79 -10.30 7.52
CA GLY A 168 -6.93 -11.50 8.35
C GLY A 168 -8.40 -11.79 8.71
N SER A 169 -8.58 -12.80 9.55
CA SER A 169 -9.92 -13.30 9.90
C SER A 169 -10.66 -12.49 10.98
N HIS A 170 -9.97 -11.58 11.65
CA HIS A 170 -10.52 -10.81 12.79
C HIS A 170 -11.14 -9.47 12.38
N THR A 171 -11.86 -9.45 11.25
CA THR A 171 -12.51 -8.23 10.72
C THR A 171 -13.70 -7.76 11.56
N ASP A 172 -14.14 -8.55 12.55
CA ASP A 172 -15.13 -8.19 13.56
C ASP A 172 -14.57 -7.35 14.72
N LYS A 173 -13.22 -7.21 14.79
CA LYS A 173 -12.51 -6.46 15.82
C LYS A 173 -12.30 -5.00 15.40
N THR A 174 -11.90 -4.18 16.37
CA THR A 174 -11.53 -2.79 16.11
C THR A 174 -10.18 -2.74 15.38
N GLU A 175 -10.19 -2.25 14.14
CA GLU A 175 -8.99 -2.10 13.31
C GLU A 175 -8.19 -0.88 13.75
N VAL A 176 -6.95 -1.08 14.22
CA VAL A 176 -6.10 0.00 14.73
C VAL A 176 -5.06 0.53 13.74
N SER A 177 -4.81 -0.16 12.62
CA SER A 177 -3.90 0.36 11.58
C SER A 177 -4.37 1.70 11.01
N GLN A 178 -5.67 1.98 11.07
CA GLN A 178 -6.27 3.24 10.65
C GLN A 178 -5.76 4.48 11.42
N TYR A 179 -5.14 4.29 12.59
CA TYR A 179 -4.58 5.38 13.40
C TYR A 179 -3.14 5.71 13.02
N MET A 180 -2.50 4.93 12.17
CA MET A 180 -1.15 5.21 11.70
C MET A 180 -1.08 6.57 10.99
N GLY A 181 -0.20 7.46 11.44
CA GLY A 181 -0.10 8.81 10.92
C GLY A 181 -1.10 9.82 11.47
N GLU A 182 -2.06 9.39 12.30
CA GLU A 182 -2.99 10.28 13.00
C GLU A 182 -2.35 10.93 14.25
N ASN A 183 -3.02 11.92 14.80
CA ASN A 183 -2.62 12.57 16.04
C ASN A 183 -2.74 11.61 17.23
N LEU A 184 -1.74 11.58 18.10
CA LEU A 184 -1.77 10.77 19.30
C LEU A 184 -2.93 11.16 20.26
N ARG A 185 -3.39 12.40 20.20
CA ARG A 185 -4.54 12.88 20.94
C ARG A 185 -5.85 12.19 20.55
N GLU A 186 -6.03 11.82 19.29
CA GLU A 186 -7.27 11.21 18.80
C GLU A 186 -7.55 9.87 19.52
N ILE A 187 -6.47 9.17 19.94
CA ILE A 187 -6.58 7.90 20.67
C ILE A 187 -7.39 8.05 21.98
N PHE A 188 -7.30 9.19 22.67
CA PHE A 188 -8.10 9.42 23.90
C PHE A 188 -9.59 9.57 23.66
N PHE A 189 -10.01 9.81 22.43
CA PHE A 189 -11.42 9.94 22.09
C PHE A 189 -12.02 8.66 21.53
N GLU A 190 -11.17 7.80 20.95
CA GLU A 190 -11.63 6.64 20.20
C GLU A 190 -11.29 5.30 20.88
N ILE A 191 -10.34 5.28 21.81
CA ILE A 191 -9.89 4.09 22.53
C ILE A 191 -10.13 4.28 24.02
N ASP A 192 -10.85 3.34 24.61
CA ASP A 192 -11.16 3.39 26.05
C ASP A 192 -9.98 3.02 26.94
N ASP A 193 -10.01 3.54 28.17
CA ASP A 193 -9.08 3.21 29.26
C ASP A 193 -7.59 3.43 28.94
N VAL A 194 -7.27 4.38 28.06
CA VAL A 194 -5.88 4.70 27.70
C VAL A 194 -5.23 5.65 28.70
N GLY A 195 -3.94 5.43 28.94
CA GLY A 195 -3.04 6.31 29.67
C GLY A 195 -1.86 6.74 28.81
N ALA A 196 -1.26 7.90 29.13
CA ALA A 196 -0.05 8.37 28.45
C ALA A 196 1.18 8.24 29.34
N ARG A 197 2.31 7.84 28.74
CA ARG A 197 3.62 7.82 29.38
C ARG A 197 4.73 8.17 28.39
N THR A 198 5.91 8.45 28.89
CA THR A 198 7.12 8.63 28.08
C THR A 198 7.99 7.39 28.15
N GLU A 199 8.50 6.94 26.98
CA GLU A 199 9.42 5.82 26.85
C GLU A 199 10.60 6.22 25.95
N GLY A 200 11.75 6.54 26.57
CA GLY A 200 12.90 7.07 25.85
C GLY A 200 12.62 8.41 25.19
N GLU A 201 12.70 8.44 23.86
CA GLU A 201 12.38 9.62 23.04
C GLU A 201 10.92 9.64 22.58
N ASP A 202 10.14 8.61 22.88
CA ASP A 202 8.77 8.46 22.40
C ASP A 202 7.75 8.81 23.50
N THR A 203 6.62 9.35 23.08
CA THR A 203 5.40 9.40 23.88
C THR A 203 4.52 8.22 23.47
N VAL A 204 4.03 7.50 24.47
CA VAL A 204 3.19 6.31 24.29
C VAL A 204 1.84 6.54 24.93
N VAL A 205 0.78 6.30 24.16
CA VAL A 205 -0.59 6.20 24.68
C VAL A 205 -1.00 4.74 24.59
N GLU A 206 -1.46 4.16 25.70
CA GLU A 206 -1.73 2.73 25.77
C GLU A 206 -2.85 2.36 26.73
N ASN A 207 -3.47 1.22 26.48
CA ASN A 207 -4.22 0.45 27.48
C ASN A 207 -3.59 -0.94 27.66
N ASP A 208 -4.30 -1.89 28.25
CA ASP A 208 -3.81 -3.26 28.49
C ASP A 208 -3.64 -4.08 27.20
N GLN A 209 -4.27 -3.69 26.07
CA GLN A 209 -4.33 -4.45 24.82
C GLN A 209 -3.50 -3.85 23.68
N VAL A 210 -3.34 -2.53 23.63
CA VAL A 210 -2.68 -1.83 22.51
C VAL A 210 -1.82 -0.66 22.96
N MET A 211 -0.72 -0.40 22.25
CA MET A 211 0.15 0.76 22.42
C MET A 211 0.28 1.55 21.12
N PHE A 212 0.19 2.87 21.24
CA PHE A 212 0.42 3.82 20.17
C PHE A 212 1.64 4.67 20.50
N TYR A 213 2.64 4.65 19.64
CA TYR A 213 3.89 5.38 19.80
C TYR A 213 3.92 6.57 18.87
N ALA A 214 4.37 7.71 19.39
CA ALA A 214 4.72 8.87 18.60
C ALA A 214 6.08 9.38 19.01
N ARG A 215 6.94 9.69 18.04
CA ARG A 215 8.29 10.18 18.33
C ARG A 215 8.25 11.61 18.83
N GLY A 216 8.91 11.85 19.95
CA GLY A 216 9.05 13.17 20.55
C GLY A 216 8.32 13.30 21.90
N GLN A 217 8.62 14.38 22.59
CA GLN A 217 8.01 14.79 23.84
C GLN A 217 7.42 16.18 23.60
N ALA A 218 6.17 16.22 23.15
CA ALA A 218 5.49 17.48 22.93
C ALA A 218 4.77 17.95 24.20
N VAL A 219 4.51 19.25 24.26
CA VAL A 219 3.70 19.85 25.32
C VAL A 219 2.23 19.43 25.15
N GLU A 220 1.81 19.23 23.91
CA GLU A 220 0.46 18.76 23.57
C GLU A 220 0.52 17.50 22.70
N LEU A 221 -0.32 16.51 23.00
CA LEU A 221 -0.40 15.26 22.22
C LEU A 221 -0.88 15.49 20.79
N SER A 222 -1.55 16.60 20.51
CA SER A 222 -1.98 17.00 19.17
C SER A 222 -0.82 17.29 18.22
N ASP A 223 0.39 17.54 18.74
CA ASP A 223 1.59 17.81 17.94
C ASP A 223 2.36 16.53 17.60
N LEU A 224 1.92 15.40 18.13
CA LEU A 224 2.58 14.10 17.98
C LEU A 224 1.78 13.19 17.04
N THR A 225 2.47 12.67 16.04
CA THR A 225 1.90 11.77 15.03
C THR A 225 2.27 10.33 15.33
N ILE A 226 1.28 9.44 15.29
CA ILE A 226 1.48 8.01 15.54
C ILE A 226 2.38 7.42 14.44
N SER A 227 3.50 6.85 14.87
CA SER A 227 4.52 6.25 14.00
C SER A 227 4.66 4.74 14.15
N LYS A 228 4.09 4.18 15.25
CA LYS A 228 4.13 2.75 15.53
C LYS A 228 2.93 2.35 16.39
N ILE A 229 2.35 1.20 16.09
CA ILE A 229 1.28 0.59 16.88
C ILE A 229 1.71 -0.83 17.25
N VAL A 230 1.42 -1.24 18.48
CA VAL A 230 1.74 -2.59 19.00
C VAL A 230 0.51 -3.18 19.64
N LEU A 231 0.07 -4.34 19.16
CA LEU A 231 -0.92 -5.17 19.84
C LEU A 231 -0.23 -6.02 20.90
N LYS A 232 -0.76 -6.04 22.13
CA LYS A 232 -0.12 -6.68 23.28
C LYS A 232 -0.57 -8.13 23.50
N GLN A 233 -1.76 -8.49 23.05
CA GLN A 233 -2.35 -9.81 23.34
C GLN A 233 -3.24 -10.33 22.23
N SER A 234 -3.31 -11.67 22.14
CA SER A 234 -4.26 -12.36 21.27
C SER A 234 -5.66 -12.41 21.90
N GLY A 235 -6.69 -12.52 21.07
CA GLY A 235 -8.08 -12.62 21.52
C GLY A 235 -8.67 -11.33 22.11
N GLY A 236 -7.94 -10.21 22.00
CA GLY A 236 -8.41 -8.90 22.44
C GLY A 236 -9.46 -8.29 21.51
N GLU A 237 -9.80 -7.02 21.78
CA GLU A 237 -10.81 -6.27 21.02
C GLU A 237 -10.24 -5.59 19.77
N TYR A 238 -8.91 -5.58 19.62
CA TYR A 238 -8.21 -4.87 18.55
C TYR A 238 -7.57 -5.84 17.57
N CYS A 239 -7.50 -5.45 16.31
CA CYS A 239 -6.74 -6.13 15.26
C CYS A 239 -5.97 -5.11 14.42
N MET A 240 -5.01 -5.61 13.64
CA MET A 240 -4.24 -4.83 12.68
C MET A 240 -4.31 -5.56 11.34
N TYR A 241 -4.95 -4.95 10.34
CA TYR A 241 -5.29 -5.60 9.07
C TYR A 241 -6.09 -6.91 9.24
N GLY A 242 -6.94 -6.99 10.27
CA GLY A 242 -7.65 -8.21 10.61
C GLY A 242 -6.79 -9.32 11.22
N TYR A 243 -5.55 -9.03 11.63
CA TYR A 243 -4.66 -9.97 12.32
C TYR A 243 -4.49 -9.62 13.79
N GLN A 244 -4.24 -10.63 14.61
CA GLN A 244 -3.96 -10.51 16.04
C GLN A 244 -2.64 -11.23 16.41
N PRO A 245 -2.01 -10.89 17.54
CA PRO A 245 -0.89 -11.68 18.05
C PRO A 245 -1.26 -13.15 18.20
N GLY A 246 -0.45 -14.04 17.65
CA GLY A 246 -0.69 -15.49 17.63
C GLY A 246 -1.30 -16.05 16.34
N ASP A 247 -1.68 -15.19 15.39
CA ASP A 247 -2.07 -15.65 14.06
C ASP A 247 -0.86 -16.22 13.31
N ALA A 248 -1.14 -17.11 12.35
CA ALA A 248 -0.10 -17.75 11.57
C ALA A 248 0.59 -16.75 10.63
N TRP A 249 1.92 -16.80 10.57
CA TRP A 249 2.75 -15.92 9.75
C TRP A 249 2.44 -15.99 8.25
N ASP A 250 2.08 -17.15 7.76
CA ASP A 250 1.78 -17.41 6.35
C ASP A 250 0.49 -16.75 5.85
N SER A 251 -0.33 -16.22 6.75
CA SER A 251 -1.54 -15.49 6.39
C SER A 251 -1.33 -14.00 6.08
N LEU A 252 -0.15 -13.43 6.37
CA LEU A 252 0.16 -12.00 6.19
C LEU A 252 0.67 -11.60 4.80
N TYR A 253 0.92 -12.55 3.92
CA TYR A 253 1.69 -12.35 2.69
C TYR A 253 1.08 -11.46 1.60
N PRO A 254 -0.21 -11.56 1.25
CA PRO A 254 -0.71 -10.79 0.13
C PRO A 254 -0.79 -9.29 0.44
N GLY A 255 -0.02 -8.49 -0.29
CA GLY A 255 -0.05 -7.03 -0.22
C GLY A 255 0.94 -6.40 0.76
N MET A 256 1.63 -7.17 1.59
CA MET A 256 2.72 -6.68 2.45
C MET A 256 4.08 -7.13 1.92
N GLN A 257 5.13 -6.35 2.20
CA GLN A 257 6.50 -6.69 1.86
C GLN A 257 7.27 -7.16 3.11
N GLU A 258 7.95 -8.28 3.00
CA GLU A 258 8.82 -8.77 4.07
C GLU A 258 10.07 -7.90 4.20
N GLY A 259 10.31 -7.36 5.41
CA GLY A 259 11.46 -6.54 5.74
C GLY A 259 12.62 -7.29 6.40
N GLY A 260 12.44 -8.55 6.71
CA GLY A 260 13.36 -9.40 7.48
C GLY A 260 13.17 -9.25 8.99
N SER A 261 13.65 -10.25 9.75
CA SER A 261 13.55 -10.29 11.23
C SER A 261 12.11 -10.26 11.77
N GLY A 262 11.12 -10.70 10.98
CA GLY A 262 9.72 -10.69 11.39
C GLY A 262 9.03 -9.34 11.27
N GLU A 263 9.58 -8.46 10.46
CA GLU A 263 8.97 -7.17 10.12
C GLU A 263 8.33 -7.24 8.73
N TRP A 264 7.18 -6.59 8.62
CA TRP A 264 6.42 -6.45 7.37
C TRP A 264 6.11 -4.99 7.12
N PHE A 265 6.08 -4.61 5.86
CA PHE A 265 5.74 -3.25 5.45
C PHE A 265 4.43 -3.27 4.68
N ASP A 266 3.51 -2.41 5.06
CA ASP A 266 2.33 -2.16 4.27
C ASP A 266 2.65 -1.29 3.03
N PRO A 267 1.71 -1.11 2.09
CA PRO A 267 1.93 -0.29 0.90
C PRO A 267 2.27 1.18 1.19
N ALA A 268 1.93 1.68 2.36
CA ALA A 268 2.27 3.03 2.81
C ALA A 268 3.66 3.10 3.49
N GLY A 269 4.31 1.95 3.69
CA GLY A 269 5.60 1.82 4.35
C GLY A 269 5.54 1.86 5.87
N ASN A 270 4.35 1.60 6.45
CA ASN A 270 4.24 1.39 7.89
C ASN A 270 4.78 0.02 8.26
N VAL A 271 5.44 -0.07 9.42
CA VAL A 271 6.04 -1.32 9.89
C VAL A 271 5.04 -2.09 10.73
N PHE A 272 4.85 -3.34 10.40
CA PHE A 272 4.09 -4.32 11.15
C PHE A 272 5.03 -5.42 11.63
N SER A 273 5.06 -5.68 12.93
CA SER A 273 5.89 -6.72 13.54
C SER A 273 5.02 -7.64 14.39
N MET A 274 5.20 -8.94 14.23
CA MET A 274 4.63 -9.95 15.12
C MET A 274 5.75 -10.61 15.93
N TYR A 275 5.58 -10.67 17.24
CA TYR A 275 6.51 -11.31 18.17
C TYR A 275 5.85 -12.52 18.83
#